data_2e92826cd526fd3f5d3e6678baee64cb
#
_entry.id   2e92826cd526fd3f5d3e6678baee64cb
#
_cell.length_a   1.000
_cell.length_b   1.000
_cell.length_c   1.000
_cell.angle_alpha   90.00
_cell.angle_beta   90.00
_cell.angle_gamma   90.00
#
_symmetry.space_group_name_H-M   'P 1'
#
loop_
_entity.id
_entity.type
_entity.pdbx_description
1 polymer ?
#
loop_
_entity_poly.entity_id
_entity_poly.type
_entity_poly.pdbx_seq_one_letter_code
_entity_poly.pdbx_strand_id
1 'polypeptide(L)'
;DINLRGSRLLPPADLDIGEVDMVITESTYSQQNQMPRKDSEKGLIDFANEVMDRKGTLFIPSFSVERSQEVASVLINSGFKHKIIMDGMALKVNEVLLRYPEYLRNPEIFKDVIDKVVAVRDHNERKKVLKEPCVVISPAGMLVGGNAVYYLQELSFNDKNGIALLSYQ
;
A
#
# COMPACT_ATOMS: atom_id res chain seq x y z
N ASP A 1 -11.27 10.70 -6.22
CA ASP A 1 -9.91 10.79 -6.80
C ASP A 1 -9.88 10.21 -8.20
N ILE A 2 -9.06 10.76 -9.08
CA ILE A 2 -8.90 10.28 -10.45
C ILE A 2 -7.42 9.94 -10.73
N ASN A 3 -7.16 8.79 -11.35
CA ASN A 3 -5.81 8.37 -11.73
C ASN A 3 -5.69 8.28 -13.26
N LEU A 4 -5.07 9.29 -13.85
CA LEU A 4 -4.93 9.40 -15.31
C LEU A 4 -3.74 8.58 -15.88
N ARG A 5 -2.86 8.08 -15.03
CA ARG A 5 -1.65 7.33 -15.45
C ARG A 5 -1.76 5.83 -15.25
N GLY A 6 -2.77 5.42 -14.48
CA GLY A 6 -2.89 4.04 -14.00
C GLY A 6 -1.87 3.69 -12.93
N SER A 7 -2.00 2.49 -12.39
CA SER A 7 -1.12 1.92 -11.39
C SER A 7 -0.64 0.53 -11.83
N ARG A 8 0.07 -0.18 -10.99
CA ARG A 8 0.38 -1.60 -11.24
C ARG A 8 -0.88 -2.46 -11.16
N LEU A 9 -1.82 -2.04 -10.32
CA LEU A 9 -3.06 -2.74 -10.04
C LEU A 9 -4.15 -2.41 -11.07
N LEU A 10 -4.38 -1.12 -11.32
CA LEU A 10 -5.51 -0.64 -12.12
C LEU A 10 -5.05 0.05 -13.41
N PRO A 11 -5.82 -0.06 -14.50
CA PRO A 11 -5.60 0.76 -15.68
C PRO A 11 -5.81 2.25 -15.36
N PRO A 12 -5.37 3.17 -16.24
CA PRO A 12 -5.71 4.59 -16.13
C PRO A 12 -7.23 4.79 -16.26
N ALA A 13 -7.72 5.90 -15.72
CA ALA A 13 -9.11 6.30 -15.95
C ALA A 13 -9.38 6.48 -17.44
N ASP A 14 -10.56 6.06 -17.89
CA ASP A 14 -11.04 6.35 -19.24
C ASP A 14 -11.39 7.83 -19.34
N LEU A 15 -10.82 8.50 -20.35
CA LEU A 15 -11.03 9.92 -20.62
C LEU A 15 -11.98 10.17 -21.80
N ASP A 16 -12.42 9.13 -22.48
CA ASP A 16 -13.41 9.25 -23.56
C ASP A 16 -14.83 9.35 -22.98
N ILE A 17 -15.11 10.51 -22.40
CA ILE A 17 -16.41 10.81 -21.78
C ILE A 17 -17.39 11.51 -22.72
N GLY A 18 -17.01 11.73 -23.99
CA GLY A 18 -17.82 12.45 -24.97
C GLY A 18 -17.97 13.95 -24.68
N GLU A 19 -18.96 14.58 -25.32
CA GLU A 19 -19.30 15.98 -25.08
C GLU A 19 -20.12 16.12 -23.80
N VAL A 20 -19.72 17.04 -22.93
CA VAL A 20 -20.37 17.31 -21.64
C VAL A 20 -20.46 18.82 -21.41
N ASP A 21 -21.56 19.28 -20.79
CA ASP A 21 -21.77 20.71 -20.48
C ASP A 21 -20.95 21.17 -19.28
N MET A 22 -20.59 20.27 -18.36
CA MET A 22 -19.85 20.58 -17.15
C MET A 22 -19.02 19.40 -16.67
N VAL A 23 -17.81 19.68 -16.19
CA VAL A 23 -16.94 18.70 -15.52
C VAL A 23 -16.64 19.16 -14.10
N ILE A 24 -16.89 18.30 -13.11
CA ILE A 24 -16.50 18.51 -11.72
C ILE A 24 -15.49 17.44 -11.37
N THR A 25 -14.27 17.85 -10.98
CA THR A 25 -13.20 16.90 -10.65
C THR A 25 -12.44 17.35 -9.41
N GLU A 26 -11.70 16.45 -8.79
CA GLU A 26 -10.79 16.76 -7.70
C GLU A 26 -9.58 17.57 -8.18
N SER A 27 -8.93 18.28 -7.27
CA SER A 27 -7.75 19.10 -7.55
C SER A 27 -6.69 19.06 -6.44
N THR A 28 -6.60 17.96 -5.74
CA THR A 28 -5.75 17.78 -4.54
C THR A 28 -4.30 18.16 -4.78
N TYR A 29 -3.76 17.84 -5.95
CA TYR A 29 -2.38 18.14 -6.32
C TYR A 29 -2.24 19.19 -7.44
N SER A 30 -3.21 20.08 -7.59
CA SER A 30 -3.22 21.07 -8.68
C SER A 30 -2.07 22.08 -8.62
N GLN A 31 -1.50 22.33 -7.44
CA GLN A 31 -0.48 23.36 -7.21
C GLN A 31 0.94 22.80 -7.09
N GLN A 32 1.12 21.49 -7.17
CA GLN A 32 2.44 20.89 -7.01
C GLN A 32 2.64 19.69 -7.93
N ASN A 33 3.83 19.58 -8.49
CA ASN A 33 4.22 18.38 -9.23
C ASN A 33 4.56 17.26 -8.24
N GLN A 34 4.01 16.09 -8.47
CA GLN A 34 4.39 14.90 -7.74
C GLN A 34 5.77 14.41 -8.20
N MET A 35 6.50 13.81 -7.27
CA MET A 35 7.74 13.10 -7.59
C MET A 35 7.50 12.06 -8.70
N PRO A 36 8.43 11.89 -9.65
CA PRO A 36 8.31 10.81 -10.63
C PRO A 36 8.09 9.46 -9.96
N ARG A 37 7.17 8.68 -10.47
CA ARG A 37 6.75 7.40 -9.88
C ARG A 37 7.92 6.45 -9.63
N LYS A 38 8.87 6.35 -10.60
CA LYS A 38 10.06 5.50 -10.48
C LYS A 38 10.92 5.89 -9.27
N ASP A 39 11.03 7.18 -8.99
CA ASP A 39 11.83 7.68 -7.87
C ASP A 39 11.12 7.42 -6.55
N SER A 40 9.79 7.58 -6.50
CA SER A 40 8.97 7.24 -5.34
C SER A 40 9.02 5.73 -5.02
N GLU A 41 8.88 4.87 -6.04
CA GLU A 41 8.99 3.43 -5.87
C GLU A 41 10.38 3.02 -5.38
N LYS A 42 11.43 3.59 -5.99
CA LYS A 42 12.81 3.35 -5.56
C LYS A 42 13.03 3.79 -4.13
N GLY A 43 12.59 4.98 -3.74
CA GLY A 43 12.70 5.48 -2.37
C GLY A 43 12.00 4.58 -1.36
N LEU A 44 10.82 4.04 -1.68
CA LEU A 44 10.13 3.07 -0.84
C LEU A 44 10.94 1.78 -0.67
N ILE A 45 11.47 1.23 -1.76
CA ILE A 45 12.25 -0.01 -1.75
C ILE A 45 13.55 0.18 -0.95
N ASP A 46 14.26 1.27 -1.19
CA ASP A 46 15.51 1.61 -0.50
C ASP A 46 15.26 1.76 1.01
N PHE A 47 14.21 2.48 1.40
CA PHE A 47 13.84 2.64 2.81
C PHE A 47 13.39 1.33 3.45
N ALA A 48 12.65 0.48 2.73
CA ALA A 48 12.27 -0.83 3.24
C ALA A 48 13.50 -1.70 3.52
N ASN A 49 14.48 -1.74 2.61
CA ASN A 49 15.72 -2.48 2.82
C ASN A 49 16.53 -1.90 3.98
N GLU A 50 16.68 -0.58 4.08
CA GLU A 50 17.37 0.08 5.21
C GLU A 50 16.77 -0.33 6.56
N VAL A 51 15.43 -0.34 6.68
CA VAL A 51 14.74 -0.75 7.91
C VAL A 51 15.00 -2.23 8.21
N MET A 52 15.00 -3.11 7.19
CA MET A 52 15.31 -4.53 7.38
C MET A 52 16.77 -4.75 7.79
N ASP A 53 17.73 -4.03 7.22
CA ASP A 53 19.16 -4.13 7.53
C ASP A 53 19.44 -3.80 9.01
N ARG A 54 18.76 -2.79 9.55
CA ARG A 54 18.82 -2.47 10.98
C ARG A 54 17.94 -3.33 11.89
N LYS A 55 17.33 -4.41 11.30
CA LYS A 55 16.46 -5.38 11.99
C LYS A 55 15.22 -4.72 12.61
N GLY A 56 14.68 -3.72 11.95
CA GLY A 56 13.45 -3.04 12.32
C GLY A 56 12.22 -3.57 11.58
N THR A 57 11.06 -3.02 11.91
CA THR A 57 9.81 -3.22 11.19
C THR A 57 9.44 -1.93 10.48
N LEU A 58 9.15 -2.00 9.18
CA LEU A 58 8.61 -0.89 8.41
C LEU A 58 7.08 -0.92 8.45
N PHE A 59 6.50 0.12 9.04
CA PHE A 59 5.04 0.31 9.01
C PHE A 59 4.64 1.26 7.88
N ILE A 60 3.66 0.84 7.07
CA ILE A 60 3.11 1.61 5.97
C ILE A 60 1.60 1.73 6.15
N PRO A 61 1.12 2.82 6.80
CA PRO A 61 -0.30 3.11 6.84
C PRO A 61 -0.81 3.40 5.43
N SER A 62 -1.85 2.68 5.02
CA SER A 62 -2.32 2.73 3.63
C SER A 62 -3.84 2.66 3.56
N PHE A 63 -4.43 3.26 2.53
CA PHE A 63 -5.85 3.05 2.25
C PHE A 63 -6.10 1.60 1.88
N SER A 64 -7.28 1.09 2.29
CA SER A 64 -7.67 -0.30 2.08
C SER A 64 -7.79 -0.67 0.62
N VAL A 65 -8.28 0.27 -0.19
CA VAL A 65 -8.51 0.09 -1.63
C VAL A 65 -7.32 0.66 -2.40
N GLU A 66 -6.81 -0.08 -3.33
CA GLU A 66 -5.73 0.21 -4.25
C GLU A 66 -4.36 0.43 -3.57
N ARG A 67 -4.22 1.38 -2.64
CA ARG A 67 -2.91 1.76 -2.09
C ARG A 67 -2.21 0.61 -1.37
N SER A 68 -2.91 -0.16 -0.55
CA SER A 68 -2.33 -1.32 0.14
C SER A 68 -1.83 -2.38 -0.83
N GLN A 69 -2.59 -2.65 -1.88
CA GLN A 69 -2.26 -3.63 -2.92
C GLN A 69 -1.11 -3.13 -3.81
N GLU A 70 -1.12 -1.85 -4.13
CA GLU A 70 -0.08 -1.22 -4.94
C GLU A 70 1.28 -1.26 -4.24
N VAL A 71 1.32 -0.92 -2.94
CA VAL A 71 2.54 -0.99 -2.11
C VAL A 71 3.09 -2.41 -2.06
N ALA A 72 2.23 -3.40 -1.82
CA ALA A 72 2.64 -4.81 -1.84
C ALA A 72 3.20 -5.21 -3.21
N SER A 73 2.55 -4.77 -4.30
CA SER A 73 3.01 -5.04 -5.67
C SER A 73 4.37 -4.40 -5.96
N VAL A 74 4.61 -3.17 -5.52
CA VAL A 74 5.90 -2.48 -5.70
C VAL A 74 7.01 -3.27 -5.02
N LEU A 75 6.83 -3.63 -3.76
CA LEU A 75 7.84 -4.36 -2.99
C LEU A 75 8.10 -5.76 -3.56
N ILE A 76 7.06 -6.54 -3.80
CA ILE A 76 7.22 -7.93 -4.29
C ILE A 76 7.84 -7.97 -5.68
N ASN A 77 7.38 -7.12 -6.60
CA ASN A 77 7.88 -7.08 -7.97
C ASN A 77 9.29 -6.47 -8.09
N SER A 78 9.77 -5.77 -7.08
CA SER A 78 11.17 -5.34 -6.99
C SER A 78 12.14 -6.44 -6.56
N GLY A 79 11.62 -7.61 -6.18
CA GLY A 79 12.41 -8.70 -5.65
C GLY A 79 12.71 -8.58 -4.15
N PHE A 80 11.97 -7.76 -3.40
CA PHE A 80 12.09 -7.64 -1.95
C PHE A 80 11.93 -9.01 -1.28
N LYS A 81 12.87 -9.39 -0.41
CA LYS A 81 13.00 -10.77 0.10
C LYS A 81 12.42 -10.98 1.51
N HIS A 82 12.05 -9.89 2.17
CA HIS A 82 11.56 -9.97 3.54
C HIS A 82 10.05 -10.13 3.60
N LYS A 83 9.56 -10.52 4.77
CA LYS A 83 8.14 -10.74 5.03
C LYS A 83 7.33 -9.45 4.86
N ILE A 84 6.27 -9.53 4.07
CA ILE A 84 5.28 -8.46 3.90
C ILE A 84 3.98 -8.94 4.52
N ILE A 85 3.43 -8.12 5.41
CA ILE A 85 2.22 -8.39 6.17
C ILE A 85 1.13 -7.42 5.74
N MET A 86 -0.07 -7.92 5.57
CA MET A 86 -1.25 -7.09 5.34
C MET A 86 -2.31 -7.39 6.39
N ASP A 87 -2.93 -6.34 6.91
CA ASP A 87 -3.93 -6.43 7.98
C ASP A 87 -5.18 -5.58 7.66
N GLY A 88 -6.27 -5.92 8.32
CA GLY A 88 -7.50 -5.15 8.32
C GLY A 88 -8.31 -5.23 7.02
N MET A 89 -8.98 -4.13 6.69
CA MET A 89 -9.92 -4.09 5.55
C MET A 89 -9.24 -4.35 4.20
N ALA A 90 -7.94 -4.13 4.07
CA ALA A 90 -7.20 -4.42 2.85
C ALA A 90 -7.29 -5.90 2.44
N LEU A 91 -7.39 -6.82 3.40
CA LEU A 91 -7.57 -8.25 3.12
C LEU A 91 -8.93 -8.53 2.45
N LYS A 92 -10.00 -7.88 2.91
CA LYS A 92 -11.32 -8.00 2.28
C LYS A 92 -11.34 -7.41 0.88
N VAL A 93 -10.63 -6.31 0.67
CA VAL A 93 -10.46 -5.72 -0.66
C VAL A 93 -9.74 -6.68 -1.60
N ASN A 94 -8.70 -7.37 -1.13
CA ASN A 94 -8.02 -8.40 -1.94
C ASN A 94 -8.98 -9.49 -2.41
N GLU A 95 -9.86 -9.97 -1.52
CA GLU A 95 -10.87 -10.98 -1.86
C GLU A 95 -11.86 -10.47 -2.92
N VAL A 96 -12.26 -9.21 -2.84
CA VAL A 96 -13.15 -8.60 -3.84
C VAL A 96 -12.43 -8.47 -5.18
N LEU A 97 -11.21 -7.94 -5.20
CA LEU A 97 -10.43 -7.76 -6.43
C LEU A 97 -10.15 -9.09 -7.14
N LEU A 98 -9.89 -10.16 -6.39
CA LEU A 98 -9.70 -11.50 -6.96
C LEU A 98 -11.00 -12.10 -7.55
N ARG A 99 -12.18 -11.63 -7.13
CA ARG A 99 -13.48 -12.05 -7.72
C ARG A 99 -13.83 -11.30 -9.01
N TYR A 100 -13.21 -10.14 -9.23
CA TYR A 100 -13.48 -9.27 -10.37
C TYR A 100 -12.19 -8.94 -11.13
N PRO A 101 -11.50 -9.98 -11.66
CA PRO A 101 -10.18 -9.83 -12.29
C PRO A 101 -10.21 -8.96 -13.56
N GLU A 102 -11.38 -8.81 -14.20
CA GLU A 102 -11.57 -8.00 -15.40
C GLU A 102 -11.31 -6.50 -15.20
N TYR A 103 -11.34 -6.02 -13.95
CA TYR A 103 -10.99 -4.63 -13.61
C TYR A 103 -9.51 -4.44 -13.30
N LEU A 104 -8.74 -5.52 -13.22
CA LEU A 104 -7.31 -5.45 -12.91
C LEU A 104 -6.48 -5.36 -14.19
N ARG A 105 -5.40 -4.59 -14.13
CA ARG A 105 -4.46 -4.46 -15.23
C ARG A 105 -3.76 -5.78 -15.56
N ASN A 106 -3.36 -6.54 -14.54
CA ASN A 106 -2.68 -7.82 -14.65
C ASN A 106 -3.13 -8.76 -13.52
N PRO A 107 -4.26 -9.47 -13.69
CA PRO A 107 -4.84 -10.32 -12.63
C PRO A 107 -3.88 -11.39 -12.09
N GLU A 108 -3.12 -12.05 -12.97
CA GLU A 108 -2.19 -13.10 -12.58
C GLU A 108 -1.03 -12.58 -11.72
N ILE A 109 -0.48 -11.40 -12.08
CA ILE A 109 0.54 -10.74 -11.29
C ILE A 109 -0.02 -10.34 -9.93
N PHE A 110 -1.25 -9.82 -9.89
CA PHE A 110 -1.90 -9.45 -8.65
C PHE A 110 -2.10 -10.66 -7.74
N LYS A 111 -2.59 -11.77 -8.29
CA LYS A 111 -2.75 -13.02 -7.54
C LYS A 111 -1.42 -13.49 -6.95
N ASP A 112 -0.34 -13.53 -7.75
CA ASP A 112 1.00 -13.90 -7.27
C ASP A 112 1.49 -12.98 -6.14
N VAL A 113 1.19 -11.68 -6.22
CA VAL A 113 1.50 -10.72 -5.14
C VAL A 113 0.74 -11.07 -3.86
N ILE A 114 -0.57 -11.30 -3.94
CA ILE A 114 -1.38 -11.58 -2.76
C ILE A 114 -1.03 -12.94 -2.12
N ASP A 115 -0.67 -13.94 -2.92
CA ASP A 115 -0.23 -15.25 -2.43
C ASP A 115 1.10 -15.17 -1.63
N LYS A 116 1.91 -14.13 -1.85
CA LYS A 116 3.18 -13.89 -1.13
C LYS A 116 3.01 -13.02 0.12
N VAL A 117 1.88 -12.39 0.30
CA VAL A 117 1.59 -11.52 1.45
C VAL A 117 1.05 -12.36 2.61
N VAL A 118 1.57 -12.13 3.81
CA VAL A 118 1.06 -12.76 5.03
C VAL A 118 -0.15 -12.00 5.55
N ALA A 119 -1.30 -12.64 5.55
CA ALA A 119 -2.52 -12.05 6.10
C ALA A 119 -2.52 -12.14 7.63
N VAL A 120 -2.88 -11.03 8.30
CA VAL A 120 -3.10 -10.96 9.75
C VAL A 120 -4.56 -10.63 10.02
N ARG A 121 -5.23 -11.46 10.81
CA ARG A 121 -6.69 -11.40 11.02
C ARG A 121 -7.09 -11.02 12.43
N ASP A 122 -6.22 -11.25 13.41
CA ASP A 122 -6.55 -11.01 14.82
C ASP A 122 -5.40 -10.36 15.60
N HIS A 123 -5.69 -10.00 16.85
CA HIS A 123 -4.75 -9.31 17.72
C HIS A 123 -3.54 -10.17 18.13
N ASN A 124 -3.71 -11.47 18.27
CA ASN A 124 -2.61 -12.37 18.64
C ASN A 124 -1.64 -12.55 17.49
N GLU A 125 -2.18 -12.64 16.26
CA GLU A 125 -1.37 -12.67 15.06
C GLU A 125 -0.56 -11.37 14.91
N ARG A 126 -1.17 -10.19 15.19
CA ARG A 126 -0.44 -8.89 15.18
C ARG A 126 0.79 -8.93 16.10
N LYS A 127 0.61 -9.36 17.34
CA LYS A 127 1.73 -9.47 18.30
C LYS A 127 2.79 -10.47 17.84
N LYS A 128 2.38 -11.56 17.22
CA LYS A 128 3.31 -12.61 16.75
C LYS A 128 4.17 -12.12 15.59
N VAL A 129 3.58 -11.44 14.62
CA VAL A 129 4.32 -11.00 13.42
C VAL A 129 5.33 -9.89 13.72
N LEU A 130 5.10 -9.07 14.73
CA LEU A 130 6.02 -8.01 15.16
C LEU A 130 7.26 -8.50 15.93
N LYS A 131 7.38 -9.80 16.20
CA LYS A 131 8.58 -10.38 16.83
C LYS A 131 9.78 -10.47 15.89
N GLU A 132 9.56 -10.36 14.59
CA GLU A 132 10.58 -10.45 13.56
C GLU A 132 10.51 -9.24 12.63
N PRO A 133 11.65 -8.80 12.06
CA PRO A 133 11.65 -7.73 11.07
C PRO A 133 10.71 -8.03 9.90
N CYS A 134 9.87 -7.08 9.55
CA CYS A 134 8.91 -7.23 8.46
C CYS A 134 8.41 -5.87 7.96
N VAL A 135 7.73 -5.88 6.83
CA VAL A 135 6.92 -4.74 6.37
C VAL A 135 5.47 -4.98 6.75
N VAL A 136 4.83 -4.02 7.40
CA VAL A 136 3.41 -4.06 7.77
C VAL A 136 2.64 -3.02 6.95
N ILE A 137 1.65 -3.46 6.20
CA ILE A 137 0.73 -2.63 5.44
C ILE A 137 -0.64 -2.73 6.10
N SER A 138 -1.16 -1.61 6.61
CA SER A 138 -2.45 -1.63 7.31
C SER A 138 -3.23 -0.32 7.19
N PRO A 139 -4.55 -0.36 6.98
CA PRO A 139 -5.45 0.80 7.12
C PRO A 139 -5.56 1.26 8.59
N ALA A 140 -5.84 2.53 8.84
CA ALA A 140 -6.18 3.61 7.91
C ALA A 140 -4.93 4.41 7.51
N GLY A 141 -4.91 4.80 6.23
CA GLY A 141 -3.76 5.51 5.63
C GLY A 141 -3.43 6.86 6.27
N MET A 142 -4.41 7.56 6.83
CA MET A 142 -4.26 8.86 7.50
C MET A 142 -4.08 8.75 9.02
N LEU A 143 -3.85 7.56 9.57
CA LEU A 143 -3.62 7.29 11.00
C LEU A 143 -4.77 7.73 11.94
N VAL A 144 -5.96 7.98 11.42
CA VAL A 144 -7.11 8.47 12.20
C VAL A 144 -7.90 7.37 12.91
N GLY A 145 -7.48 6.10 12.81
CA GLY A 145 -8.18 4.98 13.46
C GLY A 145 -7.74 3.61 12.96
N GLY A 146 -8.47 2.58 13.36
CA GLY A 146 -8.25 1.20 12.94
C GLY A 146 -6.93 0.60 13.44
N ASN A 147 -6.48 -0.46 12.75
CA ASN A 147 -5.27 -1.17 13.12
C ASN A 147 -4.00 -0.35 12.95
N ALA A 148 -4.04 0.70 12.11
CA ALA A 148 -2.90 1.59 11.92
C ALA A 148 -2.45 2.28 13.22
N VAL A 149 -3.40 2.67 14.07
CA VAL A 149 -3.08 3.29 15.38
C VAL A 149 -2.36 2.28 16.29
N TYR A 150 -2.79 1.03 16.30
CA TYR A 150 -2.11 -0.02 17.05
C TYR A 150 -0.66 -0.19 16.59
N TYR A 151 -0.42 -0.33 15.29
CA TYR A 151 0.94 -0.46 14.77
C TYR A 151 1.81 0.78 15.02
N LEU A 152 1.22 1.98 14.91
CA LEU A 152 1.92 3.21 15.24
C LEU A 152 2.38 3.22 16.70
N GLN A 153 1.50 2.85 17.64
CA GLN A 153 1.82 2.80 19.07
C GLN A 153 2.91 1.76 19.38
N GLU A 154 2.82 0.57 18.79
CA GLU A 154 3.80 -0.50 19.05
C GLU A 154 5.19 -0.22 18.45
N LEU A 155 5.24 0.51 17.34
CA LEU A 155 6.48 0.65 16.55
C LEU A 155 7.20 1.98 16.72
N SER A 156 6.51 3.05 17.19
CA SER A 156 7.08 4.40 17.24
C SER A 156 8.20 4.61 18.24
N PHE A 157 8.32 3.75 19.24
CA PHE A 157 9.31 3.91 20.33
C PHE A 157 10.65 3.21 20.07
N ASN A 158 10.83 2.57 18.93
CA ASN A 158 12.05 1.87 18.56
C ASN A 158 12.64 2.50 17.30
N ASP A 159 13.83 3.10 17.40
CA ASP A 159 14.55 3.79 16.32
C ASP A 159 14.97 2.87 15.16
N LYS A 160 14.99 1.55 15.38
CA LYS A 160 15.17 0.57 14.30
C LYS A 160 13.98 0.49 13.37
N ASN A 161 12.80 0.87 13.82
CA ASN A 161 11.59 0.83 13.00
C ASN A 161 11.52 2.03 12.04
N GLY A 162 10.71 1.88 11.02
CA GLY A 162 10.41 2.94 10.08
C GLY A 162 8.90 3.12 9.90
N ILE A 163 8.48 4.34 9.57
CA ILE A 163 7.10 4.65 9.18
C ILE A 163 7.16 5.37 7.84
N ALA A 164 6.52 4.82 6.82
CA ALA A 164 6.45 5.42 5.49
C ALA A 164 5.03 5.93 5.21
N LEU A 165 4.85 7.23 5.13
CA LEU A 165 3.60 7.88 4.80
C LEU A 165 3.52 8.05 3.27
N LEU A 166 2.68 7.25 2.61
CA LEU A 166 2.59 7.20 1.14
C LEU A 166 1.29 7.80 0.60
N SER A 167 0.47 8.35 1.48
CA SER A 167 -0.78 9.02 1.14
C SER A 167 -0.75 10.46 1.61
N TYR A 168 -1.67 11.27 1.11
CA TYR A 168 -1.89 12.61 1.63
C TYR A 168 -2.21 12.53 3.13
N GLN A 169 -1.57 13.42 3.91
CA GLN A 169 -1.73 13.53 5.36
C GLN A 169 -2.32 14.89 5.72
#